data_d152834b6906cebd360e9942dd2614b1
#
_entry.id   d152834b6906cebd360e9942dd2614b1
#
_cell.length_a   1.000
_cell.length_b   1.000
_cell.length_c   1.000
_cell.angle_alpha   90.00
_cell.angle_beta   90.00
_cell.angle_gamma   90.00
#
_symmetry.space_group_name_H-M   'P 1'
#
loop_
_entity.id
_entity.type
_entity.pdbx_description
1 polymer ?
#
loop_
_entity_poly.entity_id
_entity_poly.type
_entity_poly.pdbx_seq_one_letter_code
_entity_poly.pdbx_strand_id
1 'polypeptide(L)'
;LLIGTPYGDSPGSGTMTTSTELAPLADQSFDPGPPREASIELARVVDRGIRESRMIDFDALCIERGERVWMVYIDLHILDNGGNLFDCCTLAAAAALSNAKIPNVQHGIADEDVDLPVTCWPISCTFGRLGDTVILDPTSDEESVMTARLTVAHDEDGNIRAAQKGMNGAFTDAEVREAVKTARKSDNVLREALKGI
;
A
#
# COMPACT_ATOMS: atom_id res chain seq x y z
N LEU A 1 5.65 -3.41 -15.05
CA LEU A 1 6.80 -4.26 -14.70
C LEU A 1 7.94 -4.05 -15.70
N LEU A 2 9.18 -4.08 -15.20
CA LEU A 2 10.40 -3.98 -16.02
C LEU A 2 11.38 -5.08 -15.60
N ILE A 3 12.32 -5.40 -16.48
CA ILE A 3 13.41 -6.33 -16.13
C ILE A 3 14.58 -5.52 -15.57
N GLY A 4 15.14 -6.01 -14.46
CA GLY A 4 16.30 -5.39 -13.81
C GLY A 4 17.18 -6.41 -13.11
N THR A 5 18.20 -5.91 -12.43
CA THR A 5 19.15 -6.74 -11.66
C THR A 5 18.65 -6.87 -10.22
N PRO A 6 18.64 -8.10 -9.65
CA PRO A 6 18.23 -8.29 -8.26
C PRO A 6 19.22 -7.66 -7.28
N TYR A 7 18.77 -7.45 -6.04
CA TYR A 7 19.68 -7.04 -4.97
C TYR A 7 20.67 -8.16 -4.63
N GLY A 8 21.90 -7.79 -4.25
CA GLY A 8 22.97 -8.77 -3.98
C GLY A 8 22.69 -9.72 -2.82
N ASP A 9 21.86 -9.29 -1.86
CA ASP A 9 21.44 -10.10 -0.70
C ASP A 9 20.23 -11.00 -1.01
N SER A 10 19.50 -10.73 -2.11
CA SER A 10 18.33 -11.51 -2.56
C SER A 10 18.37 -11.82 -4.06
N PRO A 11 19.39 -12.56 -4.54
CA PRO A 11 19.67 -12.74 -5.97
C PRO A 11 18.62 -13.56 -6.72
N GLY A 12 17.70 -14.20 -6.04
CA GLY A 12 16.61 -15.00 -6.61
C GLY A 12 15.23 -14.41 -6.42
N SER A 13 15.13 -13.13 -6.05
CA SER A 13 13.86 -12.48 -5.72
C SER A 13 13.68 -11.21 -6.54
N GLY A 14 12.47 -10.98 -7.07
CA GLY A 14 12.09 -9.73 -7.69
C GLY A 14 12.10 -8.57 -6.71
N THR A 15 11.86 -7.38 -7.23
CA THR A 15 11.85 -6.16 -6.41
C THR A 15 10.56 -5.37 -6.63
N MET A 16 10.23 -4.52 -5.67
CA MET A 16 9.11 -3.60 -5.76
C MET A 16 9.54 -2.20 -5.35
N THR A 17 9.01 -1.20 -6.03
CA THR A 17 9.21 0.22 -5.68
C THR A 17 7.86 0.92 -5.77
N THR A 18 7.53 1.71 -4.75
CA THR A 18 6.29 2.49 -4.72
C THR A 18 6.62 3.97 -4.71
N SER A 19 5.95 4.73 -5.57
CA SER A 19 6.00 6.18 -5.61
C SER A 19 4.60 6.79 -5.53
N THR A 20 4.49 8.02 -5.05
CA THR A 20 3.23 8.77 -5.03
C THR A 20 3.45 10.19 -5.54
N GLU A 21 2.51 10.65 -6.35
CA GLU A 21 2.44 12.01 -6.82
C GLU A 21 1.21 12.71 -6.22
N LEU A 22 1.46 13.74 -5.41
CA LEU A 22 0.46 14.64 -4.86
C LEU A 22 0.45 15.92 -5.71
N ALA A 23 -0.47 15.99 -6.66
CA ALA A 23 -0.54 17.13 -7.57
C ALA A 23 -1.57 18.18 -7.11
N PRO A 24 -1.37 19.47 -7.42
CA PRO A 24 -2.32 20.54 -7.11
C PRO A 24 -3.72 20.33 -7.69
N LEU A 25 -3.86 19.45 -8.67
CA LEU A 25 -5.15 19.03 -9.22
C LEU A 25 -6.02 18.32 -8.18
N ALA A 26 -5.40 17.53 -7.32
CA ALA A 26 -6.08 16.72 -6.31
C ALA A 26 -6.49 17.54 -5.08
N ASP A 27 -5.64 18.49 -4.68
CA ASP A 27 -5.88 19.34 -3.51
C ASP A 27 -5.05 20.63 -3.63
N GLN A 28 -5.65 21.77 -3.26
CA GLN A 28 -4.98 23.07 -3.30
C GLN A 28 -3.80 23.19 -2.32
N SER A 29 -3.75 22.35 -1.30
CA SER A 29 -2.64 22.28 -0.34
C SER A 29 -1.42 21.55 -0.88
N PHE A 30 -1.54 20.84 -1.99
CA PHE A 30 -0.44 20.13 -2.62
C PHE A 30 0.37 21.05 -3.52
N ASP A 31 1.65 21.22 -3.18
CA ASP A 31 2.56 22.03 -3.98
C ASP A 31 3.14 21.26 -5.17
N PRO A 32 3.29 21.90 -6.34
CA PRO A 32 4.01 21.29 -7.45
C PRO A 32 5.50 21.10 -7.12
N GLY A 33 6.10 20.05 -7.66
CA GLY A 33 7.54 19.83 -7.51
C GLY A 33 7.91 18.40 -7.12
N PRO A 34 9.18 18.18 -6.70
CA PRO A 34 9.62 16.86 -6.31
C PRO A 34 8.88 16.35 -5.06
N PRO A 35 8.80 15.01 -4.87
CA PRO A 35 8.13 14.40 -3.73
C PRO A 35 8.63 14.99 -2.40
N ARG A 36 7.69 15.44 -1.55
CA ARG A 36 7.93 15.94 -0.21
C ARG A 36 7.57 14.89 0.85
N GLU A 37 7.71 15.26 2.12
CA GLU A 37 7.50 14.38 3.27
C GLU A 37 6.17 13.59 3.21
N ALA A 38 5.04 14.27 2.93
CA ALA A 38 3.72 13.63 2.85
C ALA A 38 3.64 12.57 1.75
N SER A 39 4.15 12.87 0.55
CA SER A 39 4.22 11.93 -0.57
C SER A 39 5.13 10.74 -0.24
N ILE A 40 6.30 11.00 0.35
CA ILE A 40 7.26 9.95 0.74
C ILE A 40 6.65 9.06 1.84
N GLU A 41 5.98 9.65 2.84
CA GLU A 41 5.33 8.88 3.91
C GLU A 41 4.23 7.99 3.33
N LEU A 42 3.36 8.53 2.48
CA LEU A 42 2.28 7.79 1.84
C LEU A 42 2.82 6.60 1.03
N ALA A 43 3.81 6.84 0.17
CA ALA A 43 4.45 5.78 -0.60
C ALA A 43 5.03 4.66 0.28
N ARG A 44 5.72 5.03 1.37
CA ARG A 44 6.34 4.07 2.29
C ARG A 44 5.33 3.26 3.09
N VAL A 45 4.20 3.86 3.48
CA VAL A 45 3.15 3.13 4.22
C VAL A 45 2.46 2.12 3.30
N VAL A 46 2.13 2.51 2.07
CA VAL A 46 1.57 1.61 1.06
C VAL A 46 2.56 0.49 0.70
N ASP A 47 3.82 0.84 0.40
CA ASP A 47 4.88 -0.16 0.12
C ASP A 47 4.99 -1.20 1.23
N ARG A 48 5.03 -0.75 2.49
CA ARG A 48 5.13 -1.63 3.64
C ARG A 48 3.91 -2.53 3.78
N GLY A 49 2.70 -2.01 3.59
CA GLY A 49 1.46 -2.78 3.63
C GLY A 49 1.48 -3.95 2.64
N ILE A 50 1.91 -3.70 1.41
CA ILE A 50 1.99 -4.70 0.34
C ILE A 50 3.16 -5.67 0.56
N ARG A 51 4.34 -5.15 0.88
CA ARG A 51 5.57 -5.94 1.04
C ARG A 51 5.51 -6.87 2.24
N GLU A 52 5.14 -6.36 3.41
CA GLU A 52 5.11 -7.15 4.66
C GLU A 52 3.93 -8.15 4.71
N SER A 53 2.87 -7.88 3.96
CA SER A 53 1.80 -8.88 3.76
C SER A 53 2.25 -10.04 2.88
N ARG A 54 3.33 -9.86 2.11
CA ARG A 54 3.76 -10.77 1.05
C ARG A 54 2.68 -10.92 -0.02
N MET A 55 1.96 -9.84 -0.34
CA MET A 55 0.95 -9.87 -1.38
C MET A 55 1.48 -10.45 -2.70
N ILE A 56 2.73 -10.16 -3.04
CA ILE A 56 3.41 -10.66 -4.24
C ILE A 56 4.42 -11.73 -3.83
N ASP A 57 4.42 -12.86 -4.53
CA ASP A 57 5.50 -13.83 -4.45
C ASP A 57 6.71 -13.32 -5.25
N PHE A 58 7.63 -12.65 -4.57
CA PHE A 58 8.82 -12.09 -5.20
C PHE A 58 9.79 -13.15 -5.73
N ASP A 59 9.78 -14.35 -5.20
CA ASP A 59 10.65 -15.44 -5.68
C ASP A 59 10.18 -15.94 -7.05
N ALA A 60 8.87 -15.93 -7.30
CA ALA A 60 8.30 -16.25 -8.61
C ALA A 60 8.62 -15.20 -9.70
N LEU A 61 9.14 -14.02 -9.32
CA LEU A 61 9.57 -12.98 -10.26
C LEU A 61 11.03 -13.12 -10.72
N CYS A 62 11.70 -14.19 -10.33
CA CYS A 62 13.06 -14.48 -10.77
C CYS A 62 13.07 -15.04 -12.20
N ILE A 63 13.77 -14.35 -13.12
CA ILE A 63 13.99 -14.83 -14.49
C ILE A 63 15.30 -15.63 -14.54
N GLU A 64 16.36 -15.05 -14.01
CA GLU A 64 17.71 -15.66 -13.99
C GLU A 64 18.42 -15.21 -12.70
N ARG A 65 18.69 -16.19 -11.85
CA ARG A 65 19.20 -15.93 -10.50
C ARG A 65 20.53 -15.16 -10.53
N GLY A 66 20.54 -14.00 -9.89
CA GLY A 66 21.69 -13.11 -9.80
C GLY A 66 21.86 -12.17 -10.99
N GLU A 67 21.11 -12.34 -12.05
CA GLU A 67 21.24 -11.55 -13.27
C GLU A 67 19.97 -10.78 -13.62
N ARG A 68 18.81 -11.45 -13.68
CA ARG A 68 17.57 -10.84 -14.17
C ARG A 68 16.37 -11.22 -13.32
N VAL A 69 15.62 -10.20 -12.90
CA VAL A 69 14.35 -10.37 -12.19
C VAL A 69 13.32 -9.38 -12.74
N TRP A 70 12.06 -9.67 -12.50
CA TRP A 70 10.99 -8.69 -12.70
C TRP A 70 10.99 -7.69 -11.54
N MET A 71 10.93 -6.41 -11.88
CA MET A 71 10.78 -5.28 -10.97
C MET A 71 9.37 -4.71 -11.10
N VAL A 72 8.63 -4.68 -10.00
CA VAL A 72 7.28 -4.13 -9.93
C VAL A 72 7.38 -2.65 -9.53
N TYR A 73 6.83 -1.76 -10.35
CA TYR A 73 6.71 -0.33 -10.03
C TYR A 73 5.24 -0.01 -9.78
N ILE A 74 4.96 0.59 -8.64
CA ILE A 74 3.63 1.05 -8.23
C ILE A 74 3.69 2.58 -8.19
N ASP A 75 3.06 3.22 -9.15
CA ASP A 75 3.00 4.67 -9.25
C ASP A 75 1.56 5.13 -8.94
N LEU A 76 1.40 5.85 -7.83
CA LEU A 76 0.13 6.33 -7.33
C LEU A 76 -0.04 7.81 -7.69
N HIS A 77 -0.94 8.12 -8.60
CA HIS A 77 -1.31 9.47 -8.97
C HIS A 77 -2.62 9.86 -8.28
N ILE A 78 -2.58 10.83 -7.37
CA ILE A 78 -3.74 11.27 -6.62
C ILE A 78 -4.50 12.31 -7.47
N LEU A 79 -5.76 12.00 -7.80
CA LEU A 79 -6.61 12.83 -8.65
C LEU A 79 -7.58 13.70 -7.85
N ASP A 80 -7.91 13.27 -6.63
CA ASP A 80 -8.80 13.98 -5.71
C ASP A 80 -8.46 13.58 -4.27
N ASN A 81 -8.64 14.50 -3.30
CA ASN A 81 -8.33 14.27 -1.90
C ASN A 81 -9.55 14.56 -1.00
N GLY A 82 -10.27 13.50 -0.64
CA GLY A 82 -11.35 13.54 0.35
C GLY A 82 -10.93 13.15 1.77
N GLY A 83 -9.63 12.91 2.00
CA GLY A 83 -9.05 12.34 3.22
C GLY A 83 -8.67 10.88 3.05
N ASN A 84 -7.98 10.34 4.06
CA ASN A 84 -7.56 8.94 4.18
C ASN A 84 -6.88 8.33 2.94
N LEU A 85 -5.93 9.06 2.37
CA LEU A 85 -5.17 8.58 1.20
C LEU A 85 -4.43 7.27 1.47
N PHE A 86 -4.10 6.95 2.72
CA PHE A 86 -3.38 5.72 3.09
C PHE A 86 -4.17 4.46 2.76
N ASP A 87 -5.44 4.42 3.15
CA ASP A 87 -6.31 3.26 2.90
C ASP A 87 -6.71 3.20 1.43
N CYS A 88 -7.08 4.35 0.84
CA CYS A 88 -7.43 4.46 -0.58
C CYS A 88 -6.29 3.98 -1.49
N CYS A 89 -5.06 4.47 -1.26
CA CYS A 89 -3.89 4.10 -2.06
C CYS A 89 -3.49 2.63 -1.87
N THR A 90 -3.60 2.09 -0.65
CA THR A 90 -3.33 0.67 -0.41
C THR A 90 -4.34 -0.20 -1.16
N LEU A 91 -5.63 0.15 -1.12
CA LEU A 91 -6.69 -0.56 -1.83
C LEU A 91 -6.50 -0.48 -3.34
N ALA A 92 -6.21 0.70 -3.88
CA ALA A 92 -5.97 0.92 -5.31
C ALA A 92 -4.75 0.12 -5.81
N ALA A 93 -3.65 0.13 -5.04
CA ALA A 93 -2.46 -0.66 -5.36
C ALA A 93 -2.76 -2.16 -5.33
N ALA A 94 -3.49 -2.65 -4.32
CA ALA A 94 -3.88 -4.06 -4.24
C ALA A 94 -4.77 -4.47 -5.43
N ALA A 95 -5.74 -3.64 -5.81
CA ALA A 95 -6.60 -3.88 -6.98
C ALA A 95 -5.79 -3.93 -8.29
N ALA A 96 -4.89 -2.98 -8.49
CA ALA A 96 -4.04 -2.93 -9.69
C ALA A 96 -3.11 -4.14 -9.79
N LEU A 97 -2.50 -4.54 -8.67
CA LEU A 97 -1.62 -5.72 -8.61
C LEU A 97 -2.38 -7.01 -8.86
N SER A 98 -3.63 -7.13 -8.38
CA SER A 98 -4.47 -8.32 -8.61
C SER A 98 -4.84 -8.52 -10.09
N ASN A 99 -4.81 -7.45 -10.87
CA ASN A 99 -5.08 -7.49 -12.32
C ASN A 99 -3.83 -7.37 -13.21
N ALA A 100 -2.66 -7.26 -12.58
CA ALA A 100 -1.41 -7.07 -13.32
C ALA A 100 -0.96 -8.37 -13.99
N LYS A 101 -0.39 -8.23 -15.18
CA LYS A 101 0.25 -9.34 -15.90
C LYS A 101 1.75 -9.09 -16.05
N ILE A 102 2.50 -10.17 -16.00
CA ILE A 102 3.93 -10.18 -16.30
C ILE A 102 4.06 -10.19 -17.82
N PRO A 103 4.64 -9.14 -18.45
CA PRO A 103 4.66 -8.99 -19.91
C PRO A 103 5.80 -9.82 -20.56
N ASN A 104 5.72 -11.14 -20.40
CA ASN A 104 6.73 -12.07 -20.88
C ASN A 104 6.94 -11.99 -22.38
N VAL A 105 5.83 -11.89 -23.13
CA VAL A 105 5.87 -11.84 -24.62
C VAL A 105 6.61 -10.60 -25.11
N GLN A 106 6.30 -9.44 -24.52
CA GLN A 106 6.94 -8.17 -24.89
C GLN A 106 8.47 -8.20 -24.68
N HIS A 107 8.92 -8.95 -23.67
CA HIS A 107 10.34 -9.03 -23.29
C HIS A 107 11.04 -10.30 -23.81
N GLY A 108 10.34 -11.16 -24.57
CA GLY A 108 10.90 -12.38 -25.12
C GLY A 108 11.31 -13.42 -24.08
N ILE A 109 10.63 -13.45 -22.94
CA ILE A 109 10.90 -14.38 -21.82
C ILE A 109 10.11 -15.69 -22.01
N ALA A 110 8.85 -15.58 -22.45
CA ALA A 110 7.98 -16.72 -22.73
C ALA A 110 6.98 -16.36 -23.84
N ASP A 111 6.25 -17.38 -24.33
CA ASP A 111 5.27 -17.23 -25.41
C ASP A 111 3.93 -16.63 -24.94
N GLU A 112 3.70 -16.57 -23.63
CA GLU A 112 2.46 -16.04 -23.02
C GLU A 112 2.77 -15.12 -21.85
N ASP A 113 1.94 -14.09 -21.69
CA ASP A 113 1.89 -13.26 -20.50
C ASP A 113 1.12 -14.01 -19.39
N VAL A 114 1.62 -13.95 -18.17
CA VAL A 114 1.01 -14.62 -17.02
C VAL A 114 0.55 -13.60 -15.99
N ASP A 115 -0.40 -13.98 -15.16
CA ASP A 115 -0.87 -13.12 -14.07
C ASP A 115 0.27 -12.92 -13.04
N LEU A 116 0.30 -11.74 -12.42
CA LEU A 116 1.22 -11.47 -11.32
C LEU A 116 0.91 -12.45 -10.16
N PRO A 117 1.93 -13.11 -9.56
CA PRO A 117 1.70 -14.09 -8.49
C PRO A 117 1.27 -13.42 -7.18
N VAL A 118 -0.03 -13.11 -7.07
CA VAL A 118 -0.67 -12.53 -5.88
C VAL A 118 -1.06 -13.66 -4.92
N THR A 119 -0.66 -13.55 -3.65
CA THR A 119 -0.83 -14.58 -2.62
C THR A 119 -1.85 -14.19 -1.55
N CYS A 120 -2.07 -12.90 -1.32
CA CYS A 120 -3.04 -12.39 -0.35
C CYS A 120 -3.48 -10.97 -0.70
N TRP A 121 -4.51 -10.46 -0.02
CA TRP A 121 -5.05 -9.11 -0.22
C TRP A 121 -4.97 -8.31 1.10
N PRO A 122 -3.91 -7.53 1.31
CA PRO A 122 -3.80 -6.68 2.48
C PRO A 122 -4.82 -5.53 2.42
N ILE A 123 -5.43 -5.24 3.55
CA ILE A 123 -6.28 -4.06 3.74
C ILE A 123 -5.68 -3.19 4.83
N SER A 124 -5.61 -1.90 4.57
CA SER A 124 -5.25 -0.89 5.57
C SER A 124 -6.49 -0.25 6.14
N CYS A 125 -6.45 0.06 7.44
CA CYS A 125 -7.45 0.83 8.16
C CYS A 125 -6.76 1.93 8.94
N THR A 126 -7.14 3.17 8.67
CA THR A 126 -6.55 4.36 9.29
C THR A 126 -7.50 4.96 10.31
N PHE A 127 -6.95 5.22 11.49
CA PHE A 127 -7.65 5.83 12.63
C PHE A 127 -7.06 7.20 12.92
N GLY A 128 -7.94 8.19 13.11
CA GLY A 128 -7.61 9.53 13.53
C GLY A 128 -8.01 9.79 14.98
N ARG A 129 -7.20 10.56 15.73
CA ARG A 129 -7.56 11.01 17.07
C ARG A 129 -8.00 12.47 17.04
N LEU A 130 -9.26 12.73 17.40
CA LEU A 130 -9.85 14.06 17.57
C LEU A 130 -10.22 14.28 19.05
N GLY A 131 -9.41 15.06 19.77
CA GLY A 131 -9.59 15.22 21.20
C GLY A 131 -9.51 13.88 21.94
N ASP A 132 -10.59 13.47 22.59
CA ASP A 132 -10.71 12.20 23.32
C ASP A 132 -11.36 11.08 22.49
N THR A 133 -11.68 11.33 21.22
CA THR A 133 -12.35 10.35 20.35
C THR A 133 -11.39 9.81 19.31
N VAL A 134 -11.46 8.51 19.07
CA VAL A 134 -10.78 7.84 17.96
C VAL A 134 -11.82 7.51 16.89
N ILE A 135 -11.58 7.99 15.68
CA ILE A 135 -12.44 7.74 14.51
C ILE A 135 -11.72 6.84 13.50
N LEU A 136 -12.49 6.09 12.74
CA LEU A 136 -12.02 5.31 11.59
C LEU A 136 -12.34 6.08 10.31
N ASP A 137 -11.43 6.01 9.33
CA ASP A 137 -11.61 6.59 8.00
C ASP A 137 -11.84 8.11 8.04
N PRO A 138 -10.85 8.91 8.51
CA PRO A 138 -11.01 10.34 8.66
C PRO A 138 -11.15 11.04 7.29
N THR A 139 -12.09 11.97 7.20
CA THR A 139 -12.24 12.90 6.08
C THR A 139 -11.11 13.95 6.09
N SER A 140 -10.92 14.70 4.99
CA SER A 140 -9.93 15.78 4.90
C SER A 140 -10.14 16.86 5.96
N ASP A 141 -11.38 17.20 6.29
CA ASP A 141 -11.68 18.16 7.36
C ASP A 141 -11.28 17.63 8.74
N GLU A 142 -11.54 16.36 9.01
CA GLU A 142 -11.14 15.70 10.24
C GLU A 142 -9.61 15.54 10.34
N GLU A 143 -8.94 15.22 9.21
CA GLU A 143 -7.47 15.16 9.16
C GLU A 143 -6.83 16.50 9.51
N SER A 144 -7.44 17.62 9.15
CA SER A 144 -6.93 18.97 9.44
C SER A 144 -6.87 19.31 10.93
N VAL A 145 -7.70 18.64 11.75
CA VAL A 145 -7.83 18.90 13.20
C VAL A 145 -7.43 17.71 14.09
N MET A 146 -7.15 16.55 13.50
CA MET A 146 -6.70 15.40 14.28
C MET A 146 -5.27 15.59 14.81
N THR A 147 -4.98 14.98 15.95
CA THR A 147 -3.69 15.11 16.66
C THR A 147 -2.79 13.90 16.47
N ALA A 148 -3.35 12.73 16.19
CA ALA A 148 -2.61 11.50 15.96
C ALA A 148 -3.30 10.65 14.90
N ARG A 149 -2.50 9.89 14.14
CA ARG A 149 -2.95 8.92 13.14
C ARG A 149 -2.34 7.56 13.43
N LEU A 150 -3.13 6.51 13.27
CA LEU A 150 -2.69 5.12 13.34
C LEU A 150 -3.24 4.37 12.13
N THR A 151 -2.36 3.94 11.24
CA THR A 151 -2.71 3.07 10.10
C THR A 151 -2.29 1.65 10.42
N VAL A 152 -3.18 0.68 10.26
CA VAL A 152 -2.94 -0.75 10.50
C VAL A 152 -3.28 -1.51 9.23
N ALA A 153 -2.30 -2.22 8.68
CA ALA A 153 -2.50 -3.14 7.57
C ALA A 153 -2.52 -4.59 8.07
N HIS A 154 -3.46 -5.38 7.58
CA HIS A 154 -3.60 -6.78 7.96
C HIS A 154 -4.03 -7.65 6.78
N ASP A 155 -3.72 -8.94 6.89
CA ASP A 155 -4.05 -9.94 5.89
C ASP A 155 -5.44 -10.58 6.14
N GLU A 156 -5.77 -11.57 5.33
CA GLU A 156 -7.05 -12.31 5.38
C GLU A 156 -7.23 -13.09 6.68
N ASP A 157 -6.14 -13.55 7.27
CA ASP A 157 -6.13 -14.28 8.55
C ASP A 157 -6.22 -13.32 9.76
N GLY A 158 -6.24 -12.01 9.50
CA GLY A 158 -6.25 -10.97 10.52
C GLY A 158 -4.89 -10.76 11.21
N ASN A 159 -3.79 -11.24 10.63
CA ASN A 159 -2.47 -10.93 11.14
C ASN A 159 -2.10 -9.48 10.77
N ILE A 160 -1.58 -8.73 11.75
CA ILE A 160 -1.06 -7.40 11.49
C ILE A 160 0.23 -7.54 10.68
N ARG A 161 0.26 -6.95 9.49
CA ARG A 161 1.41 -6.97 8.60
C ARG A 161 2.23 -5.68 8.68
N ALA A 162 1.54 -4.56 8.85
CA ALA A 162 2.19 -3.28 9.08
C ALA A 162 1.38 -2.43 10.04
N ALA A 163 2.04 -1.55 10.76
CA ALA A 163 1.42 -0.50 11.55
C ALA A 163 2.28 0.75 11.47
N GLN A 164 1.66 1.89 11.25
CA GLN A 164 2.31 3.20 11.20
C GLN A 164 1.56 4.18 12.08
N LYS A 165 2.26 4.75 13.05
CA LYS A 165 1.79 5.90 13.83
C LYS A 165 2.35 7.18 13.20
N GLY A 166 1.48 8.13 12.85
CA GLY A 166 1.82 9.44 12.33
C GLY A 166 1.40 10.57 13.27
N MET A 167 1.86 11.81 12.98
CA MET A 167 1.60 13.04 13.73
C MET A 167 2.18 13.03 15.17
N ASN A 168 1.95 14.08 15.96
CA ASN A 168 2.62 14.28 17.26
C ASN A 168 1.87 13.71 18.46
N GLY A 169 0.54 13.53 18.36
CA GLY A 169 -0.27 12.97 19.44
C GLY A 169 0.01 11.49 19.71
N ALA A 170 -0.64 10.90 20.69
CA ALA A 170 -0.46 9.53 21.10
C ALA A 170 -1.79 8.77 21.19
N PHE A 171 -1.74 7.45 21.09
CA PHE A 171 -2.84 6.54 21.43
C PHE A 171 -2.47 5.78 22.70
N THR A 172 -3.46 5.50 23.53
CA THR A 172 -3.31 4.58 24.65
C THR A 172 -3.27 3.13 24.17
N ASP A 173 -2.74 2.22 24.98
CA ASP A 173 -2.74 0.77 24.67
C ASP A 173 -4.16 0.24 24.41
N ALA A 174 -5.16 0.75 25.15
CA ALA A 174 -6.56 0.35 24.97
C ALA A 174 -7.10 0.78 23.61
N GLU A 175 -6.83 2.01 23.20
CA GLU A 175 -7.22 2.56 21.88
C GLU A 175 -6.56 1.78 20.74
N VAL A 176 -5.26 1.48 20.85
CA VAL A 176 -4.55 0.68 19.83
C VAL A 176 -5.16 -0.72 19.71
N ARG A 177 -5.47 -1.38 20.84
CA ARG A 177 -6.10 -2.70 20.83
C ARG A 177 -7.51 -2.66 20.22
N GLU A 178 -8.28 -1.63 20.50
CA GLU A 178 -9.62 -1.48 19.92
C GLU A 178 -9.56 -1.13 18.43
N ALA A 179 -8.63 -0.28 18.01
CA ALA A 179 -8.37 0.02 16.60
C ALA A 179 -8.05 -1.26 15.81
N VAL A 180 -7.15 -2.12 16.31
CA VAL A 180 -6.83 -3.41 15.68
C VAL A 180 -8.04 -4.33 15.58
N LYS A 181 -8.87 -4.40 16.62
CA LYS A 181 -10.10 -5.22 16.58
C LYS A 181 -11.11 -4.68 15.56
N THR A 182 -11.25 -3.36 15.49
CA THR A 182 -12.15 -2.68 14.54
C THR A 182 -11.67 -2.89 13.12
N ALA A 183 -10.37 -2.71 12.85
CA ALA A 183 -9.76 -2.96 11.56
C ALA A 183 -10.10 -4.35 11.03
N ARG A 184 -9.92 -5.40 11.83
CA ARG A 184 -10.25 -6.80 11.47
C ARG A 184 -11.71 -7.06 11.13
N LYS A 185 -12.65 -6.22 11.60
CA LYS A 185 -14.08 -6.37 11.33
C LYS A 185 -14.52 -5.62 10.07
N SER A 186 -13.85 -4.51 9.76
CA SER A 186 -14.26 -3.58 8.70
C SER A 186 -13.85 -4.00 7.30
N ASP A 187 -12.84 -4.87 7.18
CA ASP A 187 -12.15 -5.16 5.92
C ASP A 187 -12.78 -6.22 5.02
N ASN A 188 -13.67 -7.06 5.55
CA ASN A 188 -14.24 -8.17 4.79
C ASN A 188 -14.93 -7.71 3.49
N VAL A 189 -15.65 -6.58 3.53
CA VAL A 189 -16.37 -6.06 2.36
C VAL A 189 -15.38 -5.59 1.28
N LEU A 190 -14.32 -4.89 1.68
CA LEU A 190 -13.28 -4.41 0.74
C LEU A 190 -12.51 -5.57 0.14
N ARG A 191 -12.20 -6.59 0.93
CA ARG A 191 -11.46 -7.76 0.45
C ARG A 191 -12.27 -8.61 -0.51
N GLU A 192 -13.56 -8.81 -0.25
CA GLU A 192 -14.46 -9.51 -1.19
C GLU A 192 -14.59 -8.72 -2.51
N ALA A 193 -14.61 -7.40 -2.46
CA ALA A 193 -14.59 -6.57 -3.66
C ALA A 193 -13.29 -6.75 -4.47
N LEU A 194 -12.12 -6.82 -3.81
CA LEU A 194 -10.84 -7.07 -4.48
C LEU A 194 -10.77 -8.45 -5.15
N LYS A 195 -11.35 -9.48 -4.53
CA LYS A 195 -11.38 -10.85 -5.11
C LYS A 195 -12.33 -10.98 -6.30
N GLY A 196 -13.27 -10.06 -6.45
CA GLY A 196 -14.24 -10.01 -7.54
C GLY A 196 -13.79 -9.25 -8.80
N ILE A 197 -12.61 -8.65 -8.73
CA ILE A 197 -11.98 -7.94 -9.85
C ILE A 197 -11.07 -8.91 -10.62
#